data_8ebb628b6d0965b4a870561702400c72
#
_entry.id   8ebb628b6d0965b4a870561702400c72
#
_cell.length_a   1.000
_cell.length_b   1.000
_cell.length_c   1.000
_cell.angle_alpha   90.00
_cell.angle_beta   90.00
_cell.angle_gamma   90.00
#
_symmetry.space_group_name_H-M   'P 1'
#
loop_
_entity.id
_entity.type
_entity.pdbx_description
1 polymer ?
#
loop_
_entity_poly.entity_id
_entity_poly.type
_entity_poly.pdbx_seq_one_letter_code
_entity_poly.pdbx_strand_id
1 'polypeptide(L)'
;LQKLLQKSKIEKIYDFSVNEWNNDPNSILNDISREFSGNIIIRSSAKGEDSLEQSQAGNYESILNINPKSKTQVKKSIKFVANSYTKKGNLNNQNLILIQTQTENIKISGVIFSKTPDFGSPYYVINYEMNGSTDGVTKGIVNNTIKIFRNTHLKDLTITWNLLLKSIQEIEQLLKNTFLDIEFGITKSNTVVIFQVRPLTTLNDKKISLGQKISKSIESSKNKFSKKSKEKFLIGKQVIFSDMTDWNPAEIIGNNTNYLDYSIYENLIMKEAWHKGRSNIGYQPLKNQNLMVKFGNKPYIDTRASFNSLIPNNVNKNLRKKLMNFYYQKLKNYPHLHDKVEFEILFTCYEPFIENRLKELKSHNFSDSEILILKTNLLDFTNNLIQNFNKISKESYESIELMKKNRLKILSDLKKSKNTPKEILIASKLLLDDCKKLGTIPFSTMARLAFVSSIILKSMAKNGKISEKTVEIFMNSINSPLSNFQNDLQNFSNKKITKKDFLEKYGHLRPGTYDITAMRYDKDPQFLKDISSSNYHIQNHEISKDFDINLD
;
A
#
# COMPACT_ATOMS: atom_id res chain seq x y z
N LEU A 1 13.16 36.97 -0.35
CA LEU A 1 12.03 36.36 0.36
C LEU A 1 11.94 36.82 1.82
N GLN A 2 13.03 36.87 2.57
CA GLN A 2 13.03 37.21 4.02
C GLN A 2 12.24 38.47 4.39
N LYS A 3 12.32 39.54 3.57
CA LYS A 3 11.61 40.82 3.81
C LYS A 3 10.18 40.84 3.25
N LEU A 4 9.77 39.84 2.45
CA LEU A 4 8.51 39.84 1.72
C LEU A 4 7.47 38.89 2.31
N LEU A 5 7.93 37.87 3.06
CA LEU A 5 7.05 36.86 3.67
C LEU A 5 6.26 37.42 4.85
N GLN A 6 4.93 37.23 4.83
CA GLN A 6 4.01 37.64 5.90
C GLN A 6 3.42 36.47 6.65
N LYS A 7 3.35 35.28 6.00
CA LYS A 7 2.71 34.07 6.56
C LYS A 7 3.70 33.05 7.11
N SER A 8 4.97 33.27 6.84
CA SER A 8 6.07 32.46 7.36
C SER A 8 7.29 33.32 7.68
N LYS A 9 8.24 32.74 8.39
CA LYS A 9 9.47 33.41 8.80
C LYS A 9 10.67 32.73 8.11
N ILE A 10 11.66 33.51 7.73
CA ILE A 10 13.01 33.03 7.43
C ILE A 10 13.90 33.59 8.55
N GLU A 11 14.66 32.74 9.19
CA GLU A 11 15.57 33.15 10.25
C GLU A 11 16.67 34.08 9.70
N LYS A 12 17.30 34.83 10.60
CA LYS A 12 18.39 35.74 10.21
C LYS A 12 19.50 34.96 9.53
N ILE A 13 19.97 35.49 8.42
CA ILE A 13 21.00 34.93 7.57
C ILE A 13 22.15 35.92 7.44
N TYR A 14 23.38 35.42 7.45
CA TYR A 14 24.60 36.11 7.09
C TYR A 14 25.43 35.18 6.20
N ASP A 15 25.82 35.65 5.06
CA ASP A 15 26.57 34.89 4.07
C ASP A 15 27.87 35.59 3.67
N PHE A 16 28.85 34.80 3.30
CA PHE A 16 30.14 35.25 2.80
C PHE A 16 30.74 34.15 1.90
N SER A 17 31.63 34.57 0.99
CA SER A 17 32.33 33.62 0.12
C SER A 17 33.53 32.96 0.83
N VAL A 18 33.95 31.81 0.34
CA VAL A 18 35.20 31.18 0.79
C VAL A 18 36.40 32.12 0.61
N ASN A 19 36.38 32.98 -0.43
CA ASN A 19 37.41 33.96 -0.67
C ASN A 19 37.45 35.05 0.43
N GLU A 20 36.31 35.62 0.81
CA GLU A 20 36.22 36.58 1.91
C GLU A 20 36.69 35.99 3.23
N TRP A 21 36.29 34.71 3.50
CA TRP A 21 36.79 34.00 4.66
C TRP A 21 38.32 33.83 4.70
N ASN A 22 38.91 33.52 3.55
CA ASN A 22 40.37 33.36 3.45
C ASN A 22 41.12 34.67 3.60
N ASN A 23 40.54 35.78 3.15
CA ASN A 23 41.15 37.11 3.21
C ASN A 23 41.10 37.72 4.63
N ASP A 24 39.95 37.68 5.31
CA ASP A 24 39.79 38.22 6.66
C ASP A 24 38.88 37.38 7.56
N PRO A 25 39.38 36.26 8.11
CA PRO A 25 38.63 35.43 9.02
C PRO A 25 38.20 36.11 10.31
N ASN A 26 38.99 37.09 10.78
CA ASN A 26 38.73 37.74 12.07
C ASN A 26 37.57 38.73 11.99
N SER A 27 37.44 39.48 10.92
CA SER A 27 36.28 40.34 10.67
C SER A 27 35.00 39.53 10.64
N ILE A 28 34.97 38.44 9.86
CA ILE A 28 33.80 37.55 9.76
C ILE A 28 33.43 36.96 11.13
N LEU A 29 34.39 36.48 11.91
CA LEU A 29 34.14 35.94 13.27
C LEU A 29 33.56 37.01 14.22
N ASN A 30 34.03 38.24 14.11
CA ASN A 30 33.52 39.36 14.89
C ASN A 30 32.08 39.72 14.50
N ASP A 31 31.78 39.75 13.20
CA ASP A 31 30.44 40.01 12.68
C ASP A 31 29.46 38.94 13.11
N ILE A 32 29.80 37.67 12.98
CA ILE A 32 28.98 36.56 13.47
C ILE A 32 28.70 36.70 14.99
N SER A 33 29.75 36.98 15.77
CA SER A 33 29.60 37.16 17.21
C SER A 33 28.74 38.37 17.57
N ARG A 34 28.78 39.45 16.79
CA ARG A 34 27.98 40.67 17.01
C ARG A 34 26.51 40.45 16.61
N GLU A 35 26.30 39.80 15.48
CA GLU A 35 24.99 39.73 14.86
C GLU A 35 24.06 38.62 15.40
N PHE A 36 24.63 37.57 15.95
CA PHE A 36 23.87 36.43 16.45
C PHE A 36 24.00 36.26 17.97
N SER A 37 22.84 36.03 18.63
CA SER A 37 22.77 35.85 20.10
C SER A 37 22.46 34.40 20.51
N GLY A 38 21.66 33.67 19.69
CA GLY A 38 21.32 32.26 19.91
C GLY A 38 22.18 31.31 19.09
N ASN A 39 21.97 30.02 19.21
CA ASN A 39 22.67 29.02 18.43
C ASN A 39 22.49 29.26 16.93
N ILE A 40 23.52 28.95 16.16
CA ILE A 40 23.54 29.10 14.71
C ILE A 40 23.79 27.77 14.01
N ILE A 41 23.39 27.74 12.73
CA ILE A 41 23.70 26.69 11.77
C ILE A 41 24.70 27.27 10.77
N ILE A 42 25.74 26.50 10.46
CA ILE A 42 26.69 26.81 9.39
C ILE A 42 26.51 25.80 8.29
N ARG A 43 26.16 26.26 7.07
CA ARG A 43 25.88 25.40 5.94
C ARG A 43 26.52 25.91 4.66
N SER A 44 26.69 24.99 3.72
CA SER A 44 27.14 25.31 2.37
C SER A 44 26.04 26.00 1.56
N SER A 45 26.47 26.80 0.58
CA SER A 45 25.65 27.35 -0.49
C SER A 45 26.53 27.50 -1.75
N ALA A 46 26.71 26.35 -2.44
CA ALA A 46 27.59 26.31 -3.61
C ALA A 46 26.94 27.00 -4.84
N LYS A 47 27.74 27.73 -5.61
CA LYS A 47 27.31 28.23 -6.92
C LYS A 47 26.98 27.03 -7.82
N GLY A 48 25.71 26.87 -8.22
CA GLY A 48 25.24 25.74 -9.04
C GLY A 48 24.61 24.58 -8.25
N GLU A 49 24.57 24.65 -6.91
CA GLU A 49 23.85 23.65 -6.07
C GLU A 49 22.35 23.61 -6.38
N ASP A 50 21.78 24.77 -6.71
CA ASP A 50 20.37 24.99 -7.03
C ASP A 50 20.16 25.40 -8.50
N SER A 51 20.90 24.81 -9.45
CA SER A 51 20.69 25.11 -10.88
C SER A 51 19.36 24.50 -11.37
N LEU A 52 18.75 25.16 -12.37
CA LEU A 52 17.49 24.73 -12.99
C LEU A 52 17.58 23.33 -13.66
N GLU A 53 18.78 22.78 -13.83
CA GLU A 53 19.01 21.54 -14.58
C GLU A 53 19.41 20.35 -13.69
N GLN A 54 19.98 20.58 -12.49
CA GLN A 54 20.39 19.51 -11.59
C GLN A 54 20.22 19.93 -10.11
N SER A 55 19.43 19.18 -9.36
CA SER A 55 19.36 19.31 -7.90
C SER A 55 20.39 18.36 -7.26
N GLN A 56 21.37 18.92 -6.53
CA GLN A 56 22.37 18.16 -5.77
C GLN A 56 22.02 18.11 -4.28
N ALA A 57 20.74 17.89 -3.96
CA ALA A 57 20.25 17.81 -2.59
C ALA A 57 21.04 16.78 -1.76
N GLY A 58 21.50 17.18 -0.58
CA GLY A 58 22.23 16.30 0.36
C GLY A 58 23.71 16.10 0.06
N ASN A 59 24.25 16.78 -0.92
CA ASN A 59 25.66 16.62 -1.31
C ASN A 59 26.64 17.43 -0.45
N TYR A 60 26.19 18.39 0.33
CA TYR A 60 27.04 19.30 1.09
C TYR A 60 26.71 19.29 2.58
N GLU A 61 27.65 19.80 3.39
CA GLU A 61 27.62 19.63 4.84
C GLU A 61 26.92 20.81 5.55
N SER A 62 26.21 20.51 6.64
CA SER A 62 25.65 21.49 7.57
C SER A 62 26.01 21.11 8.99
N ILE A 63 26.38 22.09 9.83
CA ILE A 63 26.71 21.90 11.22
C ILE A 63 25.74 22.70 12.09
N LEU A 64 25.08 22.02 13.00
CA LEU A 64 24.07 22.52 13.91
C LEU A 64 24.67 22.83 15.30
N ASN A 65 23.90 23.54 16.14
CA ASN A 65 24.20 23.78 17.54
C ASN A 65 25.52 24.50 17.80
N ILE A 66 25.84 25.50 16.99
CA ILE A 66 27.07 26.28 17.13
C ILE A 66 26.79 27.54 17.95
N ASN A 67 27.59 27.74 18.99
CA ASN A 67 27.54 28.98 19.76
C ASN A 67 28.29 30.10 19.00
N PRO A 68 27.61 31.19 18.54
CA PRO A 68 28.23 32.25 17.77
C PRO A 68 29.30 33.06 18.57
N LYS A 69 29.26 33.00 19.91
CA LYS A 69 30.28 33.63 20.76
C LYS A 69 31.57 32.82 20.89
N SER A 70 31.54 31.53 20.55
CA SER A 70 32.72 30.66 20.54
C SER A 70 33.46 30.74 19.22
N LYS A 71 34.38 31.70 19.10
CA LYS A 71 35.17 31.90 17.85
C LYS A 71 35.88 30.63 17.39
N THR A 72 36.33 29.80 18.34
CA THR A 72 37.03 28.52 18.05
C THR A 72 36.07 27.52 17.40
N GLN A 73 34.86 27.36 17.93
CA GLN A 73 33.83 26.46 17.39
C GLN A 73 33.38 26.94 16.01
N VAL A 74 33.05 28.22 15.85
CA VAL A 74 32.66 28.82 14.58
C VAL A 74 33.75 28.63 13.52
N LYS A 75 35.02 28.95 13.85
CA LYS A 75 36.16 28.79 12.92
C LYS A 75 36.35 27.34 12.47
N LYS A 76 36.22 26.35 13.40
CA LYS A 76 36.33 24.92 13.07
C LYS A 76 35.21 24.49 12.13
N SER A 77 34.00 24.94 12.37
CA SER A 77 32.80 24.60 11.59
C SER A 77 32.82 25.23 10.20
N ILE A 78 33.25 26.50 10.07
CA ILE A 78 33.44 27.15 8.78
C ILE A 78 34.48 26.40 7.94
N LYS A 79 35.62 26.05 8.53
CA LYS A 79 36.66 25.26 7.84
C LYS A 79 36.15 23.90 7.38
N PHE A 80 35.35 23.23 8.20
CA PHE A 80 34.75 21.94 7.83
C PHE A 80 33.86 22.05 6.62
N VAL A 81 32.94 23.05 6.60
CA VAL A 81 32.04 23.32 5.48
C VAL A 81 32.85 23.72 4.22
N ALA A 82 33.84 24.63 4.35
CA ALA A 82 34.70 25.03 3.23
C ALA A 82 35.46 23.82 2.63
N ASN A 83 36.00 22.94 3.48
CA ASN A 83 36.69 21.75 3.02
C ASN A 83 35.76 20.71 2.32
N SER A 84 34.47 20.75 2.57
CA SER A 84 33.52 19.88 1.87
C SER A 84 33.44 20.19 0.37
N TYR A 85 33.64 21.44 -0.04
CA TYR A 85 33.73 21.85 -1.44
C TYR A 85 34.92 21.22 -2.16
N THR A 86 36.09 21.20 -1.48
CA THR A 86 37.33 20.64 -2.02
C THR A 86 37.23 19.13 -2.25
N LYS A 87 36.66 18.40 -1.28
CA LYS A 87 36.49 16.95 -1.36
C LYS A 87 35.61 16.52 -2.53
N LYS A 88 34.72 17.38 -3.01
CA LYS A 88 33.77 17.09 -4.11
C LYS A 88 34.18 17.70 -5.44
N GLY A 89 35.42 18.18 -5.56
CA GLY A 89 35.97 18.69 -6.81
C GLY A 89 35.43 20.06 -7.24
N ASN A 90 34.69 20.76 -6.38
CA ASN A 90 34.14 22.09 -6.65
C ASN A 90 35.01 23.17 -5.99
N LEU A 91 36.23 23.34 -6.51
CA LEU A 91 37.22 24.34 -6.05
C LEU A 91 36.86 25.75 -6.53
N ASN A 92 35.67 26.26 -6.22
CA ASN A 92 35.33 27.62 -6.54
C ASN A 92 35.35 28.48 -5.28
N ASN A 93 36.35 29.39 -5.18
CA ASN A 93 36.49 30.33 -4.05
C ASN A 93 35.31 31.32 -3.93
N GLN A 94 34.42 31.36 -4.92
CA GLN A 94 33.15 32.11 -4.88
C GLN A 94 31.98 31.34 -4.28
N ASN A 95 32.15 30.08 -3.89
CA ASN A 95 31.13 29.35 -3.13
C ASN A 95 30.89 30.07 -1.82
N LEU A 96 29.58 30.15 -1.44
CA LEU A 96 29.16 30.85 -0.24
C LEU A 96 29.06 29.90 0.95
N ILE A 97 29.35 30.45 2.11
CA ILE A 97 29.05 29.82 3.40
C ILE A 97 27.93 30.63 4.05
N LEU A 98 26.85 29.92 4.44
CA LEU A 98 25.67 30.54 5.02
C LEU A 98 25.65 30.29 6.52
N ILE A 99 25.53 31.36 7.29
CA ILE A 99 25.29 31.35 8.72
C ILE A 99 23.81 31.69 8.94
N GLN A 100 23.10 30.87 9.67
CA GLN A 100 21.67 31.08 9.92
C GLN A 100 21.36 30.88 11.41
N THR A 101 20.48 31.70 11.98
CA THR A 101 19.96 31.44 13.33
C THR A 101 19.29 30.09 13.38
N GLN A 102 19.62 29.26 14.36
CA GLN A 102 18.97 27.98 14.56
C GLN A 102 17.58 28.18 15.16
N THR A 103 16.56 27.63 14.49
CA THR A 103 15.18 27.70 15.00
C THR A 103 15.02 26.75 16.16
N GLU A 104 14.53 27.28 17.28
CA GLU A 104 14.23 26.51 18.48
C GLU A 104 12.77 26.04 18.54
N ASN A 105 12.49 25.08 19.41
CA ASN A 105 11.13 24.61 19.71
C ASN A 105 10.34 24.13 18.48
N ILE A 106 11.00 23.46 17.55
CA ILE A 106 10.37 22.85 16.39
C ILE A 106 9.47 21.70 16.85
N LYS A 107 8.21 21.71 16.42
CA LYS A 107 7.22 20.65 16.64
C LYS A 107 7.17 19.68 15.47
N ILE A 108 7.26 20.21 14.25
CA ILE A 108 7.22 19.46 13.00
C ILE A 108 8.28 20.06 12.09
N SER A 109 9.03 19.21 11.42
CA SER A 109 9.95 19.60 10.34
C SER A 109 9.76 18.70 9.15
N GLY A 110 10.11 19.17 7.96
CA GLY A 110 9.93 18.38 6.78
C GLY A 110 10.24 19.08 5.47
N VAL A 111 9.92 18.37 4.40
CA VAL A 111 10.01 18.86 3.03
C VAL A 111 8.62 18.84 2.41
N ILE A 112 8.24 19.92 1.74
CA ILE A 112 7.02 19.99 0.96
C ILE A 112 7.34 20.26 -0.50
N PHE A 113 6.87 19.35 -1.36
CA PHE A 113 6.83 19.56 -2.80
C PHE A 113 5.49 20.19 -3.16
N SER A 114 5.53 21.30 -3.87
CA SER A 114 4.30 22.02 -4.26
C SER A 114 3.52 21.32 -5.37
N LYS A 115 4.14 20.35 -6.04
CA LYS A 115 3.53 19.34 -6.93
C LYS A 115 4.26 18.02 -6.77
N THR A 116 3.66 16.91 -7.26
CA THR A 116 4.35 15.61 -7.17
C THR A 116 5.64 15.63 -8.01
N PRO A 117 6.77 15.13 -7.46
CA PRO A 117 8.07 15.16 -8.16
C PRO A 117 8.11 14.32 -9.44
N ASP A 118 7.29 13.25 -9.52
CA ASP A 118 7.26 12.30 -10.62
C ASP A 118 6.55 12.84 -11.88
N PHE A 119 5.31 13.33 -11.72
CA PHE A 119 4.45 13.75 -12.84
C PHE A 119 3.92 15.18 -12.76
N GLY A 120 4.30 15.96 -11.76
CA GLY A 120 3.76 17.31 -11.57
C GLY A 120 2.25 17.31 -11.24
N SER A 121 1.73 16.21 -10.68
CA SER A 121 0.32 16.12 -10.33
C SER A 121 -0.06 17.19 -9.30
N PRO A 122 -1.31 17.70 -9.31
CA PRO A 122 -1.71 18.84 -8.51
C PRO A 122 -1.92 18.50 -7.02
N TYR A 123 -0.89 17.96 -6.39
CA TYR A 123 -0.86 17.66 -4.96
C TYR A 123 0.35 18.30 -4.30
N TYR A 124 0.14 18.92 -3.15
CA TYR A 124 1.21 19.14 -2.19
C TYR A 124 1.60 17.81 -1.59
N VAL A 125 2.89 17.46 -1.63
CA VAL A 125 3.44 16.24 -1.02
C VAL A 125 4.31 16.66 0.14
N ILE A 126 3.89 16.33 1.35
CA ILE A 126 4.56 16.72 2.60
C ILE A 126 5.17 15.48 3.23
N ASN A 127 6.49 15.42 3.28
CA ASN A 127 7.25 14.44 4.04
C ASN A 127 7.70 15.09 5.34
N TYR A 128 7.32 14.55 6.50
CA TYR A 128 7.52 15.24 7.76
C TYR A 128 7.84 14.32 8.92
N GLU A 129 8.48 14.89 9.91
CA GLU A 129 8.76 14.28 11.22
C GLU A 129 8.07 15.06 12.34
N MET A 130 7.59 14.32 13.32
CA MET A 130 7.14 14.84 14.60
C MET A 130 8.34 14.78 15.55
N ASN A 131 8.45 15.73 16.49
CA ASN A 131 9.48 15.76 17.55
C ASN A 131 10.78 16.52 17.26
N GLY A 132 10.80 17.42 16.27
CA GLY A 132 11.85 18.44 16.14
C GLY A 132 13.22 17.98 15.63
N SER A 133 13.34 16.74 15.16
CA SER A 133 14.53 16.30 14.41
C SER A 133 14.48 16.93 13.00
N THR A 134 15.50 17.69 12.62
CA THR A 134 15.59 18.28 11.28
C THR A 134 16.37 17.41 10.30
N ASP A 135 16.98 16.32 10.79
CA ASP A 135 17.93 15.51 10.01
C ASP A 135 17.32 14.29 9.32
N GLY A 136 16.18 13.80 9.80
CA GLY A 136 15.61 12.53 9.31
C GLY A 136 15.02 12.63 7.90
N VAL A 137 14.44 13.77 7.54
CA VAL A 137 13.85 13.99 6.21
C VAL A 137 14.92 14.01 5.13
N THR A 138 16.02 14.71 5.39
CA THR A 138 17.15 14.82 4.46
C THR A 138 17.95 13.52 4.32
N LYS A 139 17.89 12.64 5.34
CA LYS A 139 18.54 11.31 5.34
C LYS A 139 17.65 10.19 4.79
N GLY A 140 16.41 10.49 4.34
CA GLY A 140 15.50 9.49 3.75
C GLY A 140 14.86 8.50 4.74
N ILE A 141 14.89 8.78 6.04
CA ILE A 141 14.36 7.91 7.12
C ILE A 141 12.91 8.28 7.47
N VAL A 142 12.24 9.13 6.68
CA VAL A 142 10.93 9.70 7.00
C VAL A 142 9.82 8.68 6.80
N ASN A 143 9.04 8.46 7.86
CA ASN A 143 7.92 7.52 7.87
C ASN A 143 6.54 8.16 7.61
N ASN A 144 6.44 9.51 7.57
CA ASN A 144 5.16 10.20 7.44
C ASN A 144 5.09 11.00 6.14
N THR A 145 4.15 10.63 5.26
CA THR A 145 3.86 11.37 4.03
C THR A 145 2.38 11.73 3.98
N ILE A 146 2.09 12.99 3.70
CA ILE A 146 0.73 13.48 3.42
C ILE A 146 0.69 14.05 2.00
N LYS A 147 -0.36 13.68 1.24
CA LYS A 147 -0.68 14.28 -0.05
C LYS A 147 -1.96 15.08 0.06
N ILE A 148 -1.90 16.39 -0.19
CA ILE A 148 -3.05 17.30 -0.14
C ILE A 148 -3.33 17.80 -1.56
N PHE A 149 -4.55 17.56 -2.04
CA PHE A 149 -4.96 18.06 -3.34
C PHE A 149 -4.99 19.60 -3.35
N ARG A 150 -4.40 20.22 -4.36
CA ARG A 150 -4.22 21.68 -4.41
C ARG A 150 -5.54 22.47 -4.35
N ASN A 151 -6.65 21.89 -4.81
CA ASN A 151 -7.97 22.52 -4.76
C ASN A 151 -8.76 22.18 -3.46
N THR A 152 -8.11 21.57 -2.47
CA THR A 152 -8.74 21.34 -1.16
C THR A 152 -8.97 22.68 -0.46
N HIS A 153 -10.16 22.89 0.10
CA HIS A 153 -10.42 24.09 0.89
C HIS A 153 -9.58 24.08 2.15
N LEU A 154 -8.79 25.15 2.37
CA LEU A 154 -7.89 25.25 3.52
C LEU A 154 -8.59 25.08 4.87
N LYS A 155 -9.89 25.46 4.96
CA LYS A 155 -10.73 25.28 6.16
C LYS A 155 -10.99 23.81 6.54
N ASP A 156 -10.85 22.89 5.58
CA ASP A 156 -11.04 21.46 5.80
C ASP A 156 -9.78 20.78 6.34
N LEU A 157 -8.69 21.52 6.46
CA LEU A 157 -7.41 21.06 6.97
C LEU A 157 -7.26 21.39 8.46
N THR A 158 -6.41 20.62 9.14
CA THR A 158 -5.98 20.99 10.50
C THR A 158 -5.25 22.34 10.49
N ILE A 159 -5.22 23.04 11.61
CA ILE A 159 -4.55 24.35 11.74
C ILE A 159 -3.11 24.28 11.22
N THR A 160 -2.38 23.24 11.57
CA THR A 160 -0.97 23.05 11.18
C THR A 160 -0.78 23.06 9.66
N TRP A 161 -1.55 22.23 8.93
CA TRP A 161 -1.43 22.14 7.47
C TRP A 161 -2.02 23.35 6.76
N ASN A 162 -3.05 23.97 7.33
CA ASN A 162 -3.61 25.22 6.82
C ASN A 162 -2.55 26.34 6.82
N LEU A 163 -1.85 26.52 7.95
CA LEU A 163 -0.79 27.54 8.08
C LEU A 163 0.36 27.26 7.12
N LEU A 164 0.82 26.01 7.04
CA LEU A 164 1.87 25.63 6.11
C LEU A 164 1.47 25.94 4.67
N LEU A 165 0.30 25.48 4.21
CA LEU A 165 -0.12 25.70 2.83
C LEU A 165 -0.33 27.18 2.49
N LYS A 166 -0.82 28.00 3.43
CA LYS A 166 -0.88 29.46 3.22
C LYS A 166 0.50 30.07 2.98
N SER A 167 1.50 29.60 3.73
CA SER A 167 2.89 30.05 3.56
C SER A 167 3.48 29.61 2.21
N ILE A 168 3.22 28.36 1.80
CA ILE A 168 3.68 27.85 0.51
C ILE A 168 3.02 28.59 -0.65
N GLN A 169 1.70 28.84 -0.58
CA GLN A 169 0.99 29.60 -1.60
C GLN A 169 1.50 31.05 -1.74
N GLU A 170 1.87 31.68 -0.64
CA GLU A 170 2.53 33.00 -0.66
C GLU A 170 3.87 32.94 -1.38
N ILE A 171 4.70 31.94 -1.10
CA ILE A 171 6.01 31.75 -1.75
C ILE A 171 5.83 31.50 -3.26
N GLU A 172 4.86 30.64 -3.64
CA GLU A 172 4.53 30.40 -5.05
C GLU A 172 4.15 31.69 -5.79
N GLN A 173 3.36 32.55 -5.14
CA GLN A 173 2.94 33.83 -5.72
C GLN A 173 4.12 34.79 -5.87
N LEU A 174 4.96 34.93 -4.84
CA LEU A 174 6.13 35.78 -4.85
C LEU A 174 7.15 35.36 -5.91
N LEU A 175 7.38 34.05 -6.04
CA LEU A 175 8.34 33.50 -7.00
C LEU A 175 7.75 33.29 -8.40
N LYS A 176 6.42 33.46 -8.55
CA LYS A 176 5.67 33.12 -9.78
C LYS A 176 5.97 31.72 -10.29
N ASN A 177 6.21 30.79 -9.37
CA ASN A 177 6.55 29.41 -9.66
C ASN A 177 5.74 28.46 -8.75
N THR A 178 5.07 27.48 -9.36
CA THR A 178 4.27 26.46 -8.67
C THR A 178 4.95 25.09 -8.64
N PHE A 179 6.23 25.01 -8.97
CA PHE A 179 7.05 23.81 -8.95
C PHE A 179 8.22 24.02 -7.98
N LEU A 180 7.94 23.85 -6.71
CA LEU A 180 8.90 24.15 -5.64
C LEU A 180 9.10 22.93 -4.73
N ASP A 181 10.33 22.80 -4.26
CA ASP A 181 10.80 21.94 -3.18
C ASP A 181 11.17 22.86 -2.02
N ILE A 182 10.50 22.72 -0.87
CA ILE A 182 10.64 23.65 0.25
C ILE A 182 10.89 22.88 1.53
N GLU A 183 12.01 23.18 2.19
CA GLU A 183 12.30 22.70 3.54
C GLU A 183 11.68 23.64 4.57
N PHE A 184 10.94 23.08 5.53
CA PHE A 184 10.21 23.86 6.51
C PHE A 184 10.30 23.30 7.92
N GLY A 185 10.05 24.19 8.90
CA GLY A 185 9.77 23.83 10.28
C GLY A 185 8.49 24.52 10.77
N ILE A 186 7.80 23.89 11.70
CA ILE A 186 6.68 24.47 12.44
C ILE A 186 7.00 24.41 13.90
N THR A 187 7.02 25.56 14.55
CA THR A 187 7.33 25.67 15.98
C THR A 187 6.15 25.25 16.86
N LYS A 188 6.39 25.05 18.14
CA LYS A 188 5.33 24.80 19.15
C LYS A 188 4.30 25.94 19.20
N SER A 189 4.68 27.17 18.84
CA SER A 189 3.79 28.33 18.71
C SER A 189 3.03 28.37 17.39
N ASN A 190 3.12 27.34 16.54
CA ASN A 190 2.54 27.25 15.19
C ASN A 190 3.09 28.28 14.19
N THR A 191 4.27 28.81 14.40
CA THR A 191 4.96 29.64 13.41
C THR A 191 5.61 28.76 12.37
N VAL A 192 5.33 29.03 11.09
CA VAL A 192 5.99 28.36 9.96
C VAL A 192 7.32 29.04 9.69
N VAL A 193 8.39 28.27 9.68
CA VAL A 193 9.75 28.71 9.36
C VAL A 193 10.20 28.02 8.08
N ILE A 194 10.71 28.80 7.13
CA ILE A 194 11.23 28.30 5.86
C ILE A 194 12.75 28.20 5.95
N PHE A 195 13.28 27.00 5.71
CA PHE A 195 14.71 26.73 5.77
C PHE A 195 15.38 26.85 4.39
N GLN A 196 14.70 26.36 3.36
CA GLN A 196 15.18 26.38 1.99
C GLN A 196 14.04 26.35 0.99
N VAL A 197 14.21 26.99 -0.16
CA VAL A 197 13.28 26.96 -1.31
C VAL A 197 14.09 26.68 -2.58
N ARG A 198 13.70 25.64 -3.31
CA ARG A 198 14.33 25.21 -4.56
C ARG A 198 13.29 25.05 -5.67
N PRO A 199 13.64 25.28 -6.94
CA PRO A 199 12.82 24.86 -8.06
C PRO A 199 12.79 23.33 -8.14
N LEU A 200 11.64 22.74 -8.47
CA LEU A 200 11.49 21.33 -8.75
C LEU A 200 11.87 21.06 -10.22
N THR A 201 13.07 20.55 -10.46
CA THR A 201 13.70 20.47 -11.79
C THR A 201 13.29 19.26 -12.63
N THR A 202 12.54 18.31 -12.07
CA THR A 202 12.25 16.99 -12.69
C THR A 202 11.11 16.99 -13.70
N LEU A 203 10.50 18.14 -14.04
CA LEU A 203 9.23 18.20 -14.77
C LEU A 203 9.36 18.94 -16.12
N ASN A 204 8.96 18.25 -17.21
CA ASN A 204 8.85 18.79 -18.57
C ASN A 204 7.45 19.38 -18.82
N ASP A 205 7.32 20.36 -19.71
CA ASP A 205 6.05 21.03 -20.08
C ASP A 205 4.93 20.07 -20.52
N LYS A 206 5.25 18.93 -21.12
CA LYS A 206 4.29 17.88 -21.50
C LYS A 206 3.53 17.28 -20.31
N LYS A 207 4.09 17.36 -19.10
CA LYS A 207 3.47 16.81 -17.87
C LYS A 207 2.44 17.76 -17.25
N ILE A 208 2.51 19.04 -17.57
CA ILE A 208 1.64 20.10 -17.00
C ILE A 208 0.19 19.99 -17.51
N SER A 209 -0.01 19.59 -18.78
CA SER A 209 -1.35 19.38 -19.35
C SER A 209 -2.15 18.25 -18.70
N LEU A 210 -1.49 17.39 -17.93
CA LEU A 210 -2.15 16.32 -17.17
C LEU A 210 -2.94 16.85 -15.95
N GLY A 211 -2.62 18.02 -15.42
CA GLY A 211 -3.27 18.56 -14.23
C GLY A 211 -4.80 18.69 -14.36
N GLN A 212 -5.29 19.13 -15.52
CA GLN A 212 -6.74 19.23 -15.78
C GLN A 212 -7.40 17.85 -15.91
N LYS A 213 -6.73 16.88 -16.53
CA LYS A 213 -7.23 15.51 -16.65
C LYS A 213 -7.30 14.84 -15.28
N ILE A 214 -6.29 15.05 -14.43
CA ILE A 214 -6.25 14.54 -13.06
C ILE A 214 -7.37 15.17 -12.23
N SER A 215 -7.59 16.48 -12.31
CA SER A 215 -8.70 17.16 -11.61
C SER A 215 -10.06 16.59 -11.99
N LYS A 216 -10.31 16.35 -13.29
CA LYS A 216 -11.55 15.70 -13.76
C LYS A 216 -11.68 14.26 -13.22
N SER A 217 -10.58 13.51 -13.19
CA SER A 217 -10.58 12.13 -12.65
C SER A 217 -10.87 12.10 -11.15
N ILE A 218 -10.33 13.06 -10.39
CA ILE A 218 -10.62 13.19 -8.95
C ILE A 218 -12.09 13.53 -8.73
N GLU A 219 -12.64 14.48 -9.47
CA GLU A 219 -14.07 14.85 -9.36
C GLU A 219 -14.98 13.68 -9.71
N SER A 220 -14.67 12.95 -10.78
CA SER A 220 -15.37 11.71 -11.14
C SER A 220 -15.31 10.68 -10.02
N SER A 221 -14.12 10.52 -9.39
CA SER A 221 -13.92 9.59 -8.26
C SER A 221 -14.70 10.02 -7.02
N LYS A 222 -14.76 11.33 -6.69
CA LYS A 222 -15.59 11.87 -5.60
C LYS A 222 -17.08 11.57 -5.82
N ASN A 223 -17.58 11.81 -7.03
CA ASN A 223 -18.97 11.54 -7.39
C ASN A 223 -19.29 10.06 -7.28
N LYS A 224 -18.39 9.19 -7.75
CA LYS A 224 -18.53 7.73 -7.64
C LYS A 224 -18.53 7.28 -6.18
N PHE A 225 -17.61 7.80 -5.35
CA PHE A 225 -17.56 7.54 -3.92
C PHE A 225 -18.86 7.96 -3.23
N SER A 226 -19.36 9.18 -3.50
CA SER A 226 -20.59 9.68 -2.93
C SER A 226 -21.80 8.80 -3.31
N LYS A 227 -21.88 8.35 -4.57
CA LYS A 227 -22.92 7.44 -5.03
C LYS A 227 -22.85 6.11 -4.30
N LYS A 228 -21.69 5.51 -4.21
CA LYS A 228 -21.45 4.23 -3.51
C LYS A 228 -21.77 4.33 -2.02
N SER A 229 -21.41 5.43 -1.37
CA SER A 229 -21.68 5.65 0.05
C SER A 229 -23.19 5.71 0.36
N LYS A 230 -24.02 6.08 -0.60
CA LYS A 230 -25.48 6.21 -0.45
C LYS A 230 -26.27 4.93 -0.79
N GLU A 231 -25.62 3.88 -1.25
CA GLU A 231 -26.29 2.61 -1.57
C GLU A 231 -26.96 2.01 -0.33
N LYS A 232 -28.29 1.77 -0.41
CA LYS A 232 -29.11 1.35 0.73
C LYS A 232 -29.24 -0.16 0.91
N PHE A 233 -28.77 -0.96 -0.06
CA PHE A 233 -28.96 -2.41 -0.10
C PHE A 233 -28.04 -3.19 0.84
N LEU A 234 -26.95 -2.58 1.29
CA LEU A 234 -25.98 -3.17 2.21
C LEU A 234 -26.17 -2.62 3.62
N ILE A 235 -25.94 -3.47 4.61
CA ILE A 235 -25.93 -3.07 6.01
C ILE A 235 -24.64 -2.29 6.29
N GLY A 236 -24.75 -1.24 7.11
CA GLY A 236 -23.64 -0.34 7.44
C GLY A 236 -23.75 1.01 6.74
N LYS A 237 -23.48 2.08 7.50
CA LYS A 237 -23.54 3.47 7.01
C LYS A 237 -22.18 3.96 6.49
N GLN A 238 -21.11 3.40 6.98
CA GLN A 238 -19.75 3.77 6.59
C GLN A 238 -19.31 2.97 5.37
N VAL A 239 -18.42 3.55 4.58
CA VAL A 239 -17.80 2.90 3.42
C VAL A 239 -16.31 3.11 3.50
N ILE A 240 -15.57 2.01 3.47
CA ILE A 240 -14.12 1.99 3.35
C ILE A 240 -13.80 1.21 2.08
N PHE A 241 -12.87 1.72 1.30
CA PHE A 241 -12.31 1.02 0.15
C PHE A 241 -10.89 0.61 0.50
N SER A 242 -10.60 -0.67 0.36
CA SER A 242 -9.31 -1.27 0.70
C SER A 242 -8.69 -1.94 -0.53
N ASP A 243 -7.40 -1.89 -0.65
CA ASP A 243 -6.68 -2.52 -1.76
C ASP A 243 -6.14 -3.92 -1.41
N MET A 244 -6.09 -4.28 -0.12
CA MET A 244 -5.55 -5.56 0.36
C MET A 244 -6.58 -6.48 1.04
N THR A 245 -7.86 -6.10 1.02
CA THR A 245 -8.93 -6.88 1.64
C THR A 245 -9.48 -7.91 0.65
N ASP A 246 -9.99 -9.04 1.18
CA ASP A 246 -10.62 -10.10 0.41
C ASP A 246 -9.66 -10.73 -0.64
N TRP A 247 -10.13 -11.21 -1.78
CA TRP A 247 -9.26 -11.63 -2.86
C TRP A 247 -8.74 -10.38 -3.60
N ASN A 248 -7.58 -9.94 -3.18
CA ASN A 248 -6.97 -8.68 -3.49
C ASN A 248 -6.76 -8.46 -5.01
N PRO A 249 -7.52 -7.54 -5.63
CA PRO A 249 -7.37 -7.27 -7.05
C PRO A 249 -6.02 -6.64 -7.39
N ALA A 250 -5.43 -5.86 -6.47
CA ALA A 250 -4.16 -5.19 -6.73
C ALA A 250 -3.00 -6.18 -6.90
N GLU A 251 -3.05 -7.33 -6.23
CA GLU A 251 -2.06 -8.41 -6.41
C GLU A 251 -2.24 -9.19 -7.71
N ILE A 252 -3.45 -9.25 -8.25
CA ILE A 252 -3.76 -10.07 -9.42
C ILE A 252 -3.68 -9.27 -10.72
N ILE A 253 -4.19 -8.03 -10.73
CA ILE A 253 -4.29 -7.19 -11.93
C ILE A 253 -3.56 -5.85 -11.80
N GLY A 254 -2.85 -5.62 -10.68
CA GLY A 254 -2.02 -4.43 -10.45
C GLY A 254 -2.78 -3.19 -9.99
N ASN A 255 -1.99 -2.16 -9.65
CA ASN A 255 -2.50 -0.87 -9.17
C ASN A 255 -2.85 0.12 -10.30
N ASN A 256 -2.53 -0.19 -11.54
CA ASN A 256 -2.82 0.60 -12.73
C ASN A 256 -3.37 -0.32 -13.81
N THR A 257 -4.63 -0.70 -13.66
CA THR A 257 -5.22 -1.79 -14.44
C THR A 257 -5.59 -1.40 -15.85
N ASN A 258 -5.31 -2.27 -16.82
CA ASN A 258 -5.86 -2.20 -18.16
C ASN A 258 -7.38 -2.50 -18.14
N TYR A 259 -8.10 -2.02 -19.16
CA TYR A 259 -9.55 -2.27 -19.27
C TYR A 259 -9.89 -3.75 -19.37
N LEU A 260 -9.11 -4.51 -20.14
CA LEU A 260 -9.33 -5.93 -20.33
C LEU A 260 -9.15 -6.70 -19.03
N ASP A 261 -8.02 -6.47 -18.33
CA ASP A 261 -7.70 -7.13 -17.06
C ASP A 261 -8.77 -6.86 -16.02
N TYR A 262 -9.16 -5.59 -15.88
CA TYR A 262 -10.21 -5.18 -14.96
C TYR A 262 -11.55 -5.86 -15.28
N SER A 263 -11.97 -5.85 -16.53
CA SER A 263 -13.27 -6.40 -16.94
C SER A 263 -13.34 -7.92 -16.81
N ILE A 264 -12.25 -8.62 -17.10
CA ILE A 264 -12.16 -10.08 -16.92
C ILE A 264 -12.21 -10.41 -15.43
N TYR A 265 -11.40 -9.76 -14.60
CA TYR A 265 -11.36 -9.98 -13.17
C TYR A 265 -12.71 -9.64 -12.50
N GLU A 266 -13.31 -8.52 -12.89
CA GLU A 266 -14.64 -8.12 -12.42
C GLU A 266 -15.69 -9.18 -12.76
N ASN A 267 -15.77 -9.61 -14.02
CA ASN A 267 -16.79 -10.54 -14.50
C ASN A 267 -16.62 -11.95 -13.92
N LEU A 268 -15.40 -12.47 -13.91
CA LEU A 268 -15.14 -13.85 -13.47
C LEU A 268 -15.19 -13.99 -11.94
N ILE A 269 -14.86 -12.93 -11.18
CA ILE A 269 -14.64 -13.04 -9.74
C ILE A 269 -15.53 -12.07 -8.96
N MET A 270 -15.32 -10.75 -9.10
CA MET A 270 -15.78 -9.77 -8.12
C MET A 270 -17.23 -9.34 -8.25
N LYS A 271 -17.81 -9.40 -9.46
CA LYS A 271 -19.18 -8.94 -9.70
C LYS A 271 -20.23 -9.83 -9.02
N GLU A 272 -19.99 -11.15 -9.00
CA GLU A 272 -20.97 -12.10 -8.47
C GLU A 272 -20.32 -13.39 -7.93
N ALA A 273 -19.43 -14.01 -8.68
CA ALA A 273 -18.98 -15.38 -8.44
C ALA A 273 -18.39 -15.57 -7.04
N TRP A 274 -17.57 -14.62 -6.58
CA TRP A 274 -16.86 -14.76 -5.30
C TRP A 274 -17.79 -14.81 -4.10
N HIS A 275 -18.72 -13.85 -4.00
CA HIS A 275 -19.71 -13.88 -2.90
C HIS A 275 -20.81 -14.94 -3.08
N LYS A 276 -21.07 -15.38 -4.33
CA LYS A 276 -22.00 -16.46 -4.60
C LYS A 276 -21.50 -17.79 -4.02
N GLY A 277 -20.23 -18.12 -4.20
CA GLY A 277 -19.61 -19.29 -3.60
C GLY A 277 -19.77 -19.32 -2.08
N ARG A 278 -19.59 -18.17 -1.40
CA ARG A 278 -19.84 -18.03 0.04
C ARG A 278 -21.32 -18.24 0.40
N SER A 279 -22.24 -17.63 -0.35
CA SER A 279 -23.66 -17.76 -0.04
C SER A 279 -24.19 -19.19 -0.22
N ASN A 280 -23.58 -20.00 -1.09
CA ASN A 280 -23.94 -21.39 -1.30
C ASN A 280 -23.71 -22.25 -0.05
N ILE A 281 -22.80 -21.83 0.82
CA ILE A 281 -22.49 -22.55 2.08
C ILE A 281 -23.00 -21.81 3.33
N GLY A 282 -23.94 -20.88 3.17
CA GLY A 282 -24.69 -20.31 4.28
C GLY A 282 -24.23 -18.94 4.76
N TYR A 283 -23.38 -18.23 4.02
CA TYR A 283 -23.14 -16.81 4.26
C TYR A 283 -24.22 -15.91 3.64
N GLN A 284 -24.23 -14.62 4.00
CA GLN A 284 -25.21 -13.65 3.50
C GLN A 284 -25.15 -13.52 1.97
N PRO A 285 -26.27 -13.72 1.26
CA PRO A 285 -26.33 -13.47 -0.16
C PRO A 285 -26.31 -11.96 -0.45
N LEU A 286 -25.52 -11.55 -1.41
CA LEU A 286 -25.52 -10.19 -1.94
C LEU A 286 -26.24 -10.15 -3.29
N LYS A 287 -27.35 -9.40 -3.36
CA LYS A 287 -28.10 -9.24 -4.62
C LYS A 287 -27.47 -8.12 -5.44
N ASN A 288 -26.98 -8.46 -6.64
CA ASN A 288 -26.46 -7.47 -7.61
C ASN A 288 -25.38 -6.51 -7.05
N GLN A 289 -24.57 -6.98 -6.11
CA GLN A 289 -23.48 -6.19 -5.55
C GLN A 289 -22.14 -6.65 -6.09
N ASN A 290 -21.32 -5.69 -6.52
CA ASN A 290 -19.94 -5.92 -6.91
C ASN A 290 -19.05 -5.72 -5.68
N LEU A 291 -18.14 -6.66 -5.43
CA LEU A 291 -17.15 -6.53 -4.36
C LEU A 291 -16.04 -5.53 -4.70
N MET A 292 -15.89 -5.18 -5.97
CA MET A 292 -14.80 -4.33 -6.45
C MET A 292 -15.32 -3.03 -7.04
N VAL A 293 -14.57 -1.96 -6.84
CA VAL A 293 -14.80 -0.64 -7.44
C VAL A 293 -13.47 -0.06 -7.92
N LYS A 294 -13.49 0.72 -9.00
CA LYS A 294 -12.30 1.41 -9.53
C LYS A 294 -12.40 2.91 -9.29
N PHE A 295 -11.37 3.49 -8.65
CA PHE A 295 -11.17 4.93 -8.56
C PHE A 295 -9.91 5.31 -9.34
N GLY A 296 -10.04 6.25 -10.27
CA GLY A 296 -9.01 6.44 -11.28
C GLY A 296 -8.77 5.11 -12.02
N ASN A 297 -7.54 4.64 -12.01
CA ASN A 297 -7.16 3.35 -12.61
C ASN A 297 -6.89 2.24 -11.58
N LYS A 298 -6.98 2.54 -10.29
CA LYS A 298 -6.70 1.58 -9.22
C LYS A 298 -7.97 0.85 -8.79
N PRO A 299 -7.94 -0.50 -8.71
CA PRO A 299 -9.04 -1.29 -8.16
C PRO A 299 -9.00 -1.29 -6.64
N TYR A 300 -10.18 -1.32 -6.01
CA TYR A 300 -10.37 -1.42 -4.57
C TYR A 300 -11.49 -2.38 -4.25
N ILE A 301 -11.43 -3.02 -3.09
CA ILE A 301 -12.53 -3.77 -2.52
C ILE A 301 -13.48 -2.81 -1.79
N ASP A 302 -14.77 -2.91 -2.10
CA ASP A 302 -15.84 -2.34 -1.27
C ASP A 302 -15.98 -3.21 -0.02
N THR A 303 -15.35 -2.77 1.09
CA THR A 303 -15.35 -3.53 2.33
C THR A 303 -16.75 -3.71 2.90
N ARG A 304 -17.70 -2.84 2.58
CA ARG A 304 -19.08 -2.99 3.00
C ARG A 304 -19.74 -4.20 2.32
N ALA A 305 -19.55 -4.36 1.03
CA ALA A 305 -20.02 -5.54 0.31
C ALA A 305 -19.30 -6.80 0.80
N SER A 306 -17.97 -6.76 0.89
CA SER A 306 -17.16 -7.89 1.35
C SER A 306 -17.56 -8.36 2.75
N PHE A 307 -17.60 -7.47 3.74
CA PHE A 307 -17.95 -7.81 5.13
C PHE A 307 -19.37 -8.36 5.27
N ASN A 308 -20.35 -7.74 4.58
CA ASN A 308 -21.71 -8.32 4.55
C ASN A 308 -21.71 -9.75 4.01
N SER A 309 -20.92 -10.06 2.98
CA SER A 309 -20.84 -11.40 2.38
C SER A 309 -20.13 -12.45 3.24
N LEU A 310 -19.50 -12.04 4.33
CA LEU A 310 -18.74 -12.88 5.25
C LEU A 310 -19.44 -13.10 6.61
N ILE A 311 -20.63 -12.53 6.78
CA ILE A 311 -21.46 -12.80 7.97
C ILE A 311 -22.36 -14.01 7.68
N PRO A 312 -22.42 -15.02 8.55
CA PRO A 312 -23.36 -16.13 8.42
C PRO A 312 -24.82 -15.66 8.32
N ASN A 313 -25.61 -16.32 7.48
CA ASN A 313 -26.99 -15.88 7.18
C ASN A 313 -27.98 -16.09 8.34
N ASN A 314 -27.66 -16.97 9.30
CA ASN A 314 -28.43 -17.18 10.52
C ASN A 314 -28.28 -16.05 11.56
N VAL A 315 -27.35 -15.11 11.35
CA VAL A 315 -27.24 -13.90 12.19
C VAL A 315 -28.34 -12.91 11.83
N ASN A 316 -29.16 -12.48 12.80
CA ASN A 316 -30.27 -11.58 12.55
C ASN A 316 -29.83 -10.16 12.13
N LYS A 317 -30.75 -9.41 11.50
CA LYS A 317 -30.45 -8.12 10.90
C LYS A 317 -29.95 -7.06 11.91
N ASN A 318 -30.46 -7.06 13.14
CA ASN A 318 -30.06 -6.08 14.14
C ASN A 318 -28.63 -6.34 14.64
N LEU A 319 -28.32 -7.59 14.90
CA LEU A 319 -26.97 -8.00 15.30
C LEU A 319 -25.97 -7.74 14.17
N ARG A 320 -26.33 -7.99 12.90
CA ARG A 320 -25.50 -7.64 11.74
C ARG A 320 -25.20 -6.15 11.66
N LYS A 321 -26.15 -5.27 11.98
CA LYS A 321 -25.90 -3.81 11.99
C LYS A 321 -24.87 -3.43 13.05
N LYS A 322 -24.94 -4.02 14.25
CA LYS A 322 -23.95 -3.79 15.31
C LYS A 322 -22.58 -4.30 14.92
N LEU A 323 -22.52 -5.54 14.38
CA LEU A 323 -21.27 -6.13 13.91
C LEU A 323 -20.62 -5.30 12.81
N MET A 324 -21.37 -4.83 11.82
CA MET A 324 -20.82 -3.96 10.77
C MET A 324 -20.23 -2.67 11.33
N ASN A 325 -20.87 -2.04 12.32
CA ASN A 325 -20.32 -0.85 12.96
C ASN A 325 -19.01 -1.18 13.71
N PHE A 326 -18.99 -2.28 14.45
CA PHE A 326 -17.79 -2.76 15.15
C PHE A 326 -16.64 -3.04 14.17
N TYR A 327 -16.87 -3.77 13.10
CA TYR A 327 -15.87 -4.09 12.09
C TYR A 327 -15.27 -2.84 11.44
N TYR A 328 -16.12 -1.85 11.13
CA TYR A 328 -15.65 -0.59 10.58
C TYR A 328 -14.82 0.23 11.56
N GLN A 329 -15.24 0.32 12.82
CA GLN A 329 -14.48 1.01 13.85
C GLN A 329 -13.11 0.33 14.05
N LYS A 330 -13.09 -0.99 14.12
CA LYS A 330 -11.86 -1.77 14.28
C LYS A 330 -10.91 -1.57 13.09
N LEU A 331 -11.40 -1.67 11.84
CA LEU A 331 -10.57 -1.43 10.66
C LEU A 331 -10.07 0.02 10.58
N LYS A 332 -10.90 0.99 10.97
CA LYS A 332 -10.51 2.40 10.99
C LYS A 332 -9.43 2.70 12.02
N ASN A 333 -9.53 2.09 13.21
CA ASN A 333 -8.57 2.28 14.30
C ASN A 333 -7.26 1.50 14.06
N TYR A 334 -7.34 0.37 13.35
CA TYR A 334 -6.23 -0.52 13.05
C TYR A 334 -6.12 -0.79 11.54
N PRO A 335 -5.80 0.22 10.71
CA PRO A 335 -5.81 0.09 9.25
C PRO A 335 -4.78 -0.91 8.72
N HIS A 336 -3.73 -1.21 9.48
CA HIS A 336 -2.74 -2.24 9.15
C HIS A 336 -3.32 -3.68 9.14
N LEU A 337 -4.55 -3.87 9.65
CA LEU A 337 -5.25 -5.16 9.61
C LEU A 337 -6.05 -5.37 8.32
N HIS A 338 -5.91 -4.52 7.33
CA HIS A 338 -6.70 -4.57 6.09
C HIS A 338 -6.46 -5.85 5.26
N ASP A 339 -5.32 -6.49 5.39
CA ASP A 339 -4.98 -7.79 4.79
C ASP A 339 -5.32 -9.00 5.68
N LYS A 340 -5.73 -8.76 6.92
CA LYS A 340 -6.01 -9.79 7.95
C LYS A 340 -7.44 -9.73 8.47
N VAL A 341 -8.36 -9.07 7.73
CA VAL A 341 -9.72 -8.80 8.21
C VAL A 341 -10.47 -10.07 8.62
N GLU A 342 -10.30 -11.16 7.91
CA GLU A 342 -11.00 -12.42 8.17
C GLU A 342 -10.51 -13.12 9.44
N PHE A 343 -9.28 -12.90 9.84
CA PHE A 343 -8.67 -13.50 11.04
C PHE A 343 -8.80 -12.60 12.27
N GLU A 344 -8.64 -11.28 12.10
CA GLU A 344 -8.47 -10.35 13.22
C GLU A 344 -9.70 -9.45 13.47
N ILE A 345 -10.53 -9.22 12.46
CA ILE A 345 -11.65 -8.27 12.55
C ILE A 345 -13.00 -9.00 12.56
N LEU A 346 -13.25 -9.87 11.58
CA LEU A 346 -14.57 -10.45 11.34
C LEU A 346 -14.82 -11.70 12.17
N PHE A 347 -16.08 -11.93 12.55
CA PHE A 347 -16.58 -13.18 13.09
C PHE A 347 -17.23 -13.97 11.94
N THR A 348 -16.45 -14.80 11.26
CA THR A 348 -16.89 -15.52 10.06
C THR A 348 -17.25 -16.98 10.30
N CYS A 349 -16.80 -17.56 11.40
CA CYS A 349 -17.08 -18.92 11.87
C CYS A 349 -16.85 -19.01 13.37
N TYR A 350 -17.24 -20.11 13.98
CA TYR A 350 -16.86 -20.45 15.35
C TYR A 350 -15.39 -20.94 15.35
N GLU A 351 -14.68 -20.61 16.41
CA GLU A 351 -13.33 -21.09 16.70
C GLU A 351 -13.21 -21.50 18.18
N PRO A 352 -12.35 -22.46 18.57
CA PRO A 352 -12.31 -23.00 19.94
C PRO A 352 -12.14 -21.97 21.06
N PHE A 353 -11.52 -20.83 20.78
CA PHE A 353 -11.25 -19.77 21.76
C PHE A 353 -11.92 -18.44 21.43
N ILE A 354 -13.03 -18.48 20.75
CA ILE A 354 -13.80 -17.31 20.32
C ILE A 354 -14.20 -16.40 21.49
N GLU A 355 -14.31 -16.94 22.72
CA GLU A 355 -14.66 -16.18 23.92
C GLU A 355 -13.75 -14.98 24.14
N ASN A 356 -12.46 -15.16 23.91
CA ASN A 356 -11.49 -14.08 24.09
C ASN A 356 -11.73 -12.93 23.12
N ARG A 357 -12.13 -13.24 21.90
CA ARG A 357 -12.50 -12.23 20.88
C ARG A 357 -13.87 -11.61 21.16
N LEU A 358 -14.82 -12.40 21.64
CA LEU A 358 -16.17 -11.93 21.98
C LEU A 358 -16.18 -10.95 23.17
N LYS A 359 -15.21 -11.05 24.10
CA LYS A 359 -15.07 -10.08 25.22
C LYS A 359 -14.91 -8.63 24.72
N GLU A 360 -14.27 -8.44 23.55
CA GLU A 360 -14.10 -7.12 22.95
C GLU A 360 -15.46 -6.46 22.59
N LEU A 361 -16.47 -7.26 22.26
CA LEU A 361 -17.81 -6.75 21.90
C LEU A 361 -18.51 -6.04 23.07
N LYS A 362 -18.20 -6.42 24.33
CA LYS A 362 -18.79 -5.76 25.51
C LYS A 362 -18.47 -4.26 25.55
N SER A 363 -17.26 -3.89 25.20
CA SER A 363 -16.84 -2.47 25.14
C SER A 363 -17.49 -1.70 23.98
N HIS A 364 -18.18 -2.39 23.07
CA HIS A 364 -18.84 -1.83 21.89
C HIS A 364 -20.38 -1.93 21.96
N ASN A 365 -20.93 -1.89 23.18
CA ASN A 365 -22.38 -1.87 23.44
C ASN A 365 -23.16 -3.14 23.00
N PHE A 366 -22.51 -4.32 22.99
CA PHE A 366 -23.20 -5.59 22.85
C PHE A 366 -23.61 -6.10 24.23
N SER A 367 -24.86 -6.54 24.37
CA SER A 367 -25.33 -7.21 25.59
C SER A 367 -24.82 -8.64 25.67
N ASP A 368 -24.79 -9.21 26.88
CA ASP A 368 -24.39 -10.61 27.07
C ASP A 368 -25.31 -11.57 26.28
N SER A 369 -26.61 -11.28 26.17
CA SER A 369 -27.54 -12.03 25.35
C SER A 369 -27.23 -11.96 23.86
N GLU A 370 -26.84 -10.80 23.33
CA GLU A 370 -26.45 -10.63 21.93
C GLU A 370 -25.13 -11.39 21.63
N ILE A 371 -24.19 -11.37 22.55
CA ILE A 371 -22.92 -12.12 22.44
C ILE A 371 -23.20 -13.63 22.44
N LEU A 372 -24.07 -14.10 23.33
CA LEU A 372 -24.45 -15.51 23.38
C LEU A 372 -25.16 -15.96 22.10
N ILE A 373 -26.10 -15.17 21.60
CA ILE A 373 -26.79 -15.44 20.32
C ILE A 373 -25.77 -15.51 19.17
N LEU A 374 -24.81 -14.55 19.10
CA LEU A 374 -23.77 -14.58 18.08
C LEU A 374 -22.93 -15.86 18.18
N LYS A 375 -22.48 -16.20 19.37
CA LYS A 375 -21.69 -17.41 19.63
C LYS A 375 -22.43 -18.67 19.16
N THR A 376 -23.69 -18.83 19.56
CA THR A 376 -24.54 -19.97 19.18
C THR A 376 -24.71 -20.04 17.66
N ASN A 377 -25.04 -18.91 17.02
CA ASN A 377 -25.19 -18.85 15.56
C ASN A 377 -23.90 -19.22 14.81
N LEU A 378 -22.74 -18.78 15.30
CA LEU A 378 -21.45 -19.15 14.71
C LEU A 378 -21.16 -20.65 14.90
N LEU A 379 -21.46 -21.20 16.07
CA LEU A 379 -21.29 -22.65 16.37
C LEU A 379 -22.14 -23.49 15.44
N ASP A 380 -23.46 -23.21 15.37
CA ASP A 380 -24.42 -23.94 14.53
C ASP A 380 -24.00 -23.86 13.05
N PHE A 381 -23.60 -22.65 12.60
CA PHE A 381 -23.11 -22.45 11.25
C PHE A 381 -21.86 -23.29 10.94
N THR A 382 -20.88 -23.30 11.86
CA THR A 382 -19.63 -24.02 11.66
C THR A 382 -19.85 -25.55 11.72
N ASN A 383 -20.67 -26.03 12.64
CA ASN A 383 -21.05 -27.45 12.70
C ASN A 383 -21.73 -27.89 11.40
N ASN A 384 -22.62 -27.06 10.84
CA ASN A 384 -23.25 -27.35 9.56
C ASN A 384 -22.23 -27.45 8.41
N LEU A 385 -21.23 -26.58 8.39
CA LEU A 385 -20.15 -26.66 7.40
C LEU A 385 -19.35 -27.95 7.52
N ILE A 386 -19.01 -28.37 8.74
CA ILE A 386 -18.26 -29.61 9.01
C ILE A 386 -19.08 -30.83 8.59
N GLN A 387 -20.35 -30.91 8.99
CA GLN A 387 -21.23 -32.02 8.65
C GLN A 387 -21.45 -32.16 7.14
N ASN A 388 -21.51 -31.07 6.41
CA ASN A 388 -21.74 -31.07 4.96
C ASN A 388 -20.45 -31.01 4.14
N PHE A 389 -19.27 -31.05 4.74
CA PHE A 389 -17.99 -30.88 4.06
C PHE A 389 -17.81 -31.82 2.86
N ASN A 390 -18.04 -33.11 3.06
CA ASN A 390 -17.87 -34.12 2.01
C ASN A 390 -18.81 -33.88 0.83
N LYS A 391 -20.07 -33.51 1.09
CA LYS A 391 -21.05 -33.18 0.06
C LYS A 391 -20.61 -31.96 -0.72
N ILE A 392 -20.25 -30.89 -0.04
CA ILE A 392 -19.82 -29.61 -0.65
C ILE A 392 -18.56 -29.81 -1.50
N SER A 393 -17.59 -30.55 -0.99
CA SER A 393 -16.37 -30.88 -1.73
C SER A 393 -16.66 -31.68 -2.99
N LYS A 394 -17.48 -32.74 -2.89
CA LYS A 394 -17.87 -33.57 -4.03
C LYS A 394 -18.55 -32.73 -5.11
N GLU A 395 -19.56 -31.93 -4.76
CA GLU A 395 -20.28 -31.06 -5.70
C GLU A 395 -19.33 -30.06 -6.37
N SER A 396 -18.36 -29.52 -5.63
CA SER A 396 -17.35 -28.60 -6.17
C SER A 396 -16.43 -29.28 -7.20
N TYR A 397 -15.95 -30.50 -6.92
CA TYR A 397 -15.13 -31.28 -7.83
C TYR A 397 -15.91 -31.70 -9.09
N GLU A 398 -17.15 -32.17 -8.93
CA GLU A 398 -18.01 -32.53 -10.08
C GLU A 398 -18.26 -31.35 -11.00
N SER A 399 -18.45 -30.16 -10.44
CA SER A 399 -18.58 -28.91 -11.20
C SER A 399 -17.33 -28.61 -12.05
N ILE A 400 -16.12 -28.76 -11.47
CA ILE A 400 -14.85 -28.55 -12.17
C ILE A 400 -14.66 -29.60 -13.29
N GLU A 401 -15.02 -30.86 -13.03
CA GLU A 401 -14.94 -31.90 -14.06
C GLU A 401 -15.93 -31.65 -15.22
N LEU A 402 -17.12 -31.14 -14.92
CA LEU A 402 -18.06 -30.69 -15.95
C LEU A 402 -17.49 -29.54 -16.79
N MET A 403 -16.84 -28.56 -16.15
CA MET A 403 -16.15 -27.46 -16.85
C MET A 403 -15.07 -27.99 -17.81
N LYS A 404 -14.28 -28.99 -17.38
CA LYS A 404 -13.26 -29.61 -18.24
C LYS A 404 -13.90 -30.30 -19.45
N LYS A 405 -14.99 -31.05 -19.26
CA LYS A 405 -15.73 -31.70 -20.37
C LYS A 405 -16.29 -30.67 -21.36
N ASN A 406 -16.93 -29.62 -20.86
CA ASN A 406 -17.48 -28.55 -21.68
C ASN A 406 -16.39 -27.86 -22.50
N ARG A 407 -15.23 -27.56 -21.88
CA ARG A 407 -14.08 -26.98 -22.56
C ARG A 407 -13.63 -27.82 -23.74
N LEU A 408 -13.47 -29.13 -23.53
CA LEU A 408 -13.05 -30.04 -24.62
C LEU A 408 -14.07 -30.06 -25.76
N LYS A 409 -15.38 -30.06 -25.44
CA LYS A 409 -16.45 -29.99 -26.43
C LYS A 409 -16.40 -28.68 -27.21
N ILE A 410 -16.36 -27.53 -26.54
CA ILE A 410 -16.30 -26.21 -27.19
C ILE A 410 -15.10 -26.10 -28.14
N LEU A 411 -13.92 -26.56 -27.69
CA LEU A 411 -12.71 -26.55 -28.53
C LEU A 411 -12.80 -27.50 -29.70
N SER A 412 -13.42 -28.68 -29.53
CA SER A 412 -13.66 -29.63 -30.63
C SER A 412 -14.62 -29.05 -31.67
N ASP A 413 -15.71 -28.44 -31.22
CA ASP A 413 -16.70 -27.82 -32.11
C ASP A 413 -16.08 -26.63 -32.87
N LEU A 414 -15.26 -25.82 -32.22
CA LEU A 414 -14.53 -24.72 -32.84
C LEU A 414 -13.55 -25.25 -33.93
N LYS A 415 -12.82 -26.33 -33.65
CA LYS A 415 -11.92 -26.96 -34.65
C LYS A 415 -12.64 -27.47 -35.89
N LYS A 416 -13.91 -27.87 -35.77
CA LYS A 416 -14.75 -28.33 -36.88
C LYS A 416 -15.42 -27.18 -37.64
N SER A 417 -15.40 -25.98 -37.10
CA SER A 417 -16.01 -24.78 -37.68
C SER A 417 -15.02 -24.09 -38.65
N LYS A 418 -15.50 -23.04 -39.31
CA LYS A 418 -14.68 -22.19 -40.20
C LYS A 418 -13.73 -21.24 -39.41
N ASN A 419 -13.75 -21.28 -38.10
CA ASN A 419 -12.97 -20.39 -37.24
C ASN A 419 -13.18 -18.89 -37.55
N THR A 420 -14.40 -18.50 -37.88
CA THR A 420 -14.71 -17.10 -38.10
C THR A 420 -14.55 -16.30 -36.82
N PRO A 421 -14.26 -14.99 -36.86
CA PRO A 421 -14.17 -14.15 -35.66
C PRO A 421 -15.41 -14.24 -34.76
N LYS A 422 -16.61 -14.40 -35.37
CA LYS A 422 -17.87 -14.58 -34.63
C LYS A 422 -17.90 -15.89 -33.84
N GLU A 423 -17.49 -17.00 -34.46
CA GLU A 423 -17.44 -18.32 -33.82
C GLU A 423 -16.43 -18.34 -32.67
N ILE A 424 -15.26 -17.73 -32.88
CA ILE A 424 -14.22 -17.59 -31.84
C ILE A 424 -14.74 -16.77 -30.66
N LEU A 425 -15.43 -15.66 -30.89
CA LEU A 425 -16.02 -14.83 -29.82
C LEU A 425 -17.11 -15.58 -29.04
N ILE A 426 -17.96 -16.36 -29.73
CA ILE A 426 -18.98 -17.19 -29.07
C ILE A 426 -18.31 -18.26 -28.22
N ALA A 427 -17.32 -18.99 -28.73
CA ALA A 427 -16.58 -19.98 -27.97
C ALA A 427 -15.87 -19.36 -26.75
N SER A 428 -15.23 -18.20 -26.91
CA SER A 428 -14.59 -17.47 -25.81
C SER A 428 -15.61 -17.09 -24.73
N LYS A 429 -16.80 -16.60 -25.12
CA LYS A 429 -17.86 -16.27 -24.17
C LYS A 429 -18.34 -17.49 -23.40
N LEU A 430 -18.58 -18.61 -24.06
CA LEU A 430 -18.99 -19.87 -23.42
C LEU A 430 -17.93 -20.35 -22.41
N LEU A 431 -16.64 -20.30 -22.78
CA LEU A 431 -15.54 -20.65 -21.89
C LEU A 431 -15.45 -19.74 -20.66
N LEU A 432 -15.66 -18.43 -20.82
CA LEU A 432 -15.69 -17.48 -19.70
C LEU A 432 -16.91 -17.71 -18.78
N ASP A 433 -18.08 -17.99 -19.36
CA ASP A 433 -19.30 -18.27 -18.59
C ASP A 433 -19.15 -19.58 -17.78
N ASP A 434 -18.57 -20.63 -18.37
CA ASP A 434 -18.27 -21.88 -17.67
C ASP A 434 -17.18 -21.68 -16.61
N CYS A 435 -16.12 -20.96 -16.90
CA CYS A 435 -15.09 -20.60 -15.92
C CYS A 435 -15.71 -19.89 -14.71
N LYS A 436 -16.61 -18.93 -14.93
CA LYS A 436 -17.32 -18.25 -13.86
C LYS A 436 -18.20 -19.20 -13.03
N LYS A 437 -19.08 -19.94 -13.71
CA LYS A 437 -20.14 -20.72 -13.04
C LYS A 437 -19.63 -22.03 -12.46
N LEU A 438 -18.82 -22.75 -13.20
CA LEU A 438 -18.38 -24.11 -12.88
C LEU A 438 -16.96 -24.14 -12.29
N GLY A 439 -16.19 -23.04 -12.40
CA GLY A 439 -14.84 -22.90 -11.86
C GLY A 439 -14.80 -21.97 -10.66
N THR A 440 -15.01 -20.66 -10.87
CA THR A 440 -14.80 -19.65 -9.84
C THR A 440 -15.75 -19.77 -8.65
N ILE A 441 -17.04 -20.08 -8.87
CA ILE A 441 -18.01 -20.24 -7.78
C ILE A 441 -17.63 -21.41 -6.89
N PRO A 442 -17.39 -22.65 -7.39
CA PRO A 442 -16.92 -23.76 -6.54
C PRO A 442 -15.57 -23.46 -5.89
N PHE A 443 -14.66 -22.82 -6.59
CA PHE A 443 -13.37 -22.41 -6.01
C PHE A 443 -13.55 -21.47 -4.82
N SER A 444 -14.43 -20.45 -4.93
CA SER A 444 -14.76 -19.57 -3.81
C SER A 444 -15.33 -20.31 -2.62
N THR A 445 -16.18 -21.31 -2.88
CA THR A 445 -16.73 -22.21 -1.83
C THR A 445 -15.62 -22.95 -1.11
N MET A 446 -14.74 -23.62 -1.85
CA MET A 446 -13.64 -24.39 -1.28
C MET A 446 -12.61 -23.51 -0.57
N ALA A 447 -12.28 -22.34 -1.15
CA ALA A 447 -11.40 -21.37 -0.52
C ALA A 447 -11.97 -20.91 0.83
N ARG A 448 -13.29 -20.68 0.93
CA ARG A 448 -13.91 -20.28 2.19
C ARG A 448 -13.82 -21.39 3.25
N LEU A 449 -14.00 -22.66 2.87
CA LEU A 449 -13.79 -23.78 3.79
C LEU A 449 -12.33 -23.87 4.26
N ALA A 450 -11.37 -23.64 3.37
CA ALA A 450 -9.95 -23.59 3.74
C ALA A 450 -9.63 -22.45 4.72
N PHE A 451 -10.25 -21.28 4.55
CA PHE A 451 -10.14 -20.17 5.52
C PHE A 451 -10.72 -20.55 6.89
N VAL A 452 -11.89 -21.19 6.93
CA VAL A 452 -12.51 -21.65 8.18
C VAL A 452 -11.59 -22.65 8.89
N SER A 453 -11.06 -23.62 8.17
CA SER A 453 -10.10 -24.60 8.70
C SER A 453 -8.84 -23.92 9.25
N SER A 454 -8.29 -22.93 8.52
CA SER A 454 -7.12 -22.18 8.96
C SER A 454 -7.39 -21.34 10.21
N ILE A 455 -8.59 -20.75 10.34
CA ILE A 455 -9.00 -20.01 11.53
C ILE A 455 -9.05 -20.93 12.75
N ILE A 456 -9.67 -22.09 12.61
CA ILE A 456 -9.77 -23.09 13.69
C ILE A 456 -8.36 -23.57 14.10
N LEU A 457 -7.53 -23.96 13.13
CA LEU A 457 -6.18 -24.45 13.37
C LEU A 457 -5.30 -23.41 14.09
N LYS A 458 -5.31 -22.16 13.63
CA LYS A 458 -4.59 -21.06 14.28
C LYS A 458 -5.11 -20.76 15.68
N SER A 459 -6.41 -20.86 15.89
CA SER A 459 -7.02 -20.67 17.21
C SER A 459 -6.57 -21.76 18.18
N MET A 460 -6.49 -23.01 17.75
CA MET A 460 -5.98 -24.12 18.56
C MET A 460 -4.50 -23.92 18.94
N ALA A 461 -3.68 -23.48 18.00
CA ALA A 461 -2.27 -23.17 18.26
C ALA A 461 -2.09 -22.02 19.26
N LYS A 462 -2.80 -20.91 19.04
CA LYS A 462 -2.75 -19.71 19.89
C LYS A 462 -3.11 -20.00 21.35
N ASN A 463 -3.89 -21.02 21.59
CA ASN A 463 -4.35 -21.44 22.93
C ASN A 463 -3.64 -22.70 23.45
N GLY A 464 -2.56 -23.11 22.83
CA GLY A 464 -1.69 -24.17 23.31
C GLY A 464 -2.24 -25.59 23.21
N LYS A 465 -3.36 -25.81 22.48
CA LYS A 465 -3.88 -27.17 22.21
C LYS A 465 -3.04 -27.94 21.21
N ILE A 466 -2.38 -27.22 20.31
CA ILE A 466 -1.36 -27.74 19.39
C ILE A 466 -0.18 -26.77 19.35
N SER A 467 1.02 -27.23 19.07
CA SER A 467 2.17 -26.34 18.96
C SER A 467 2.15 -25.58 17.61
N GLU A 468 2.69 -24.35 17.59
CA GLU A 468 2.86 -23.61 16.33
C GLU A 468 3.72 -24.39 15.32
N LYS A 469 4.73 -25.12 15.81
CA LYS A 469 5.55 -26.02 15.01
C LYS A 469 4.74 -27.14 14.35
N THR A 470 3.78 -27.71 15.07
CA THR A 470 2.85 -28.73 14.51
C THR A 470 2.01 -28.15 13.38
N VAL A 471 1.50 -26.92 13.55
CA VAL A 471 0.77 -26.21 12.49
C VAL A 471 1.65 -25.97 11.27
N GLU A 472 2.89 -25.52 11.48
CA GLU A 472 3.86 -25.28 10.39
C GLU A 472 4.17 -26.57 9.62
N ILE A 473 4.46 -27.67 10.33
CA ILE A 473 4.70 -28.98 9.72
C ILE A 473 3.48 -29.44 8.92
N PHE A 474 2.27 -29.32 9.49
CA PHE A 474 1.04 -29.68 8.79
C PHE A 474 0.85 -28.83 7.52
N MET A 475 1.00 -27.52 7.62
CA MET A 475 0.84 -26.63 6.46
C MET A 475 1.87 -26.93 5.35
N ASN A 476 3.12 -27.23 5.72
CA ASN A 476 4.17 -27.61 4.78
C ASN A 476 3.96 -29.01 4.17
N SER A 477 3.23 -29.89 4.84
CA SER A 477 2.88 -31.23 4.31
C SER A 477 1.80 -31.20 3.23
N ILE A 478 1.07 -30.09 3.11
CA ILE A 478 0.00 -29.95 2.11
C ILE A 478 0.62 -29.88 0.71
N ASN A 479 0.29 -30.87 -0.11
CA ASN A 479 0.68 -30.89 -1.51
C ASN A 479 -0.09 -29.79 -2.28
N SER A 480 0.59 -28.68 -2.56
CA SER A 480 0.02 -27.51 -3.25
C SER A 480 0.57 -27.37 -4.68
N PRO A 481 -0.13 -26.66 -5.58
CA PRO A 481 0.43 -26.31 -6.89
C PRO A 481 1.79 -25.62 -6.79
N LEU A 482 2.04 -24.81 -5.77
CA LEU A 482 3.33 -24.14 -5.53
C LEU A 482 4.42 -25.17 -5.14
N SER A 483 4.14 -26.09 -4.22
CA SER A 483 5.12 -27.12 -3.87
C SER A 483 5.42 -28.06 -5.04
N ASN A 484 4.41 -28.39 -5.84
CA ASN A 484 4.60 -29.15 -7.08
C ASN A 484 5.48 -28.40 -8.09
N PHE A 485 5.22 -27.10 -8.27
CA PHE A 485 6.05 -26.26 -9.14
C PHE A 485 7.51 -26.21 -8.65
N GLN A 486 7.73 -26.01 -7.36
CA GLN A 486 9.06 -25.98 -6.76
C GLN A 486 9.79 -27.31 -6.92
N ASN A 487 9.11 -28.43 -6.67
CA ASN A 487 9.67 -29.78 -6.84
C ASN A 487 10.01 -30.06 -8.32
N ASP A 488 9.13 -29.73 -9.25
CA ASP A 488 9.38 -29.92 -10.68
C ASP A 488 10.47 -28.97 -11.18
N LEU A 489 10.60 -27.77 -10.60
CA LEU A 489 11.68 -26.84 -10.89
C LEU A 489 13.05 -27.45 -10.45
N GLN A 490 13.10 -28.03 -9.27
CA GLN A 490 14.29 -28.74 -8.78
C GLN A 490 14.59 -29.97 -9.63
N ASN A 491 13.56 -30.73 -10.02
CA ASN A 491 13.73 -31.87 -10.92
C ASN A 491 14.26 -31.45 -12.28
N PHE A 492 13.80 -30.30 -12.80
CA PHE A 492 14.29 -29.72 -14.05
C PHE A 492 15.77 -29.27 -13.91
N SER A 493 16.13 -28.54 -12.84
CA SER A 493 17.53 -28.15 -12.55
C SER A 493 18.45 -29.37 -12.44
N ASN A 494 17.98 -30.45 -11.82
CA ASN A 494 18.69 -31.71 -11.68
C ASN A 494 18.62 -32.61 -12.92
N LYS A 495 18.08 -32.12 -14.05
CA LYS A 495 17.91 -32.85 -15.32
C LYS A 495 17.08 -34.15 -15.22
N LYS A 496 16.20 -34.28 -14.20
CA LYS A 496 15.30 -35.42 -14.02
C LYS A 496 14.04 -35.31 -14.88
N ILE A 497 13.64 -34.09 -15.28
CA ILE A 497 12.56 -33.84 -16.24
C ILE A 497 13.08 -32.96 -17.38
N THR A 498 12.48 -33.09 -18.55
CA THR A 498 12.92 -32.33 -19.72
C THR A 498 12.34 -30.91 -19.72
N LYS A 499 12.98 -30.02 -20.48
CA LYS A 499 12.45 -28.67 -20.74
C LYS A 499 11.03 -28.71 -21.30
N LYS A 500 10.77 -29.67 -22.19
CA LYS A 500 9.46 -29.84 -22.83
C LYS A 500 8.40 -30.17 -21.79
N ASP A 501 8.63 -31.15 -20.92
CA ASP A 501 7.69 -31.58 -19.89
C ASP A 501 7.42 -30.46 -18.89
N PHE A 502 8.47 -29.73 -18.47
CA PHE A 502 8.32 -28.59 -17.56
C PHE A 502 7.47 -27.48 -18.19
N LEU A 503 7.75 -27.10 -19.43
CA LEU A 503 6.99 -26.05 -20.14
C LEU A 503 5.58 -26.46 -20.51
N GLU A 504 5.32 -27.74 -20.79
CA GLU A 504 3.97 -28.25 -21.02
C GLU A 504 3.08 -28.04 -19.79
N LYS A 505 3.66 -28.23 -18.60
CA LYS A 505 2.95 -28.09 -17.33
C LYS A 505 2.86 -26.63 -16.86
N TYR A 506 3.94 -25.87 -16.94
CA TYR A 506 4.08 -24.55 -16.32
C TYR A 506 4.31 -23.40 -17.31
N GLY A 507 4.48 -23.68 -18.59
CA GLY A 507 4.80 -22.66 -19.60
C GLY A 507 3.76 -21.55 -19.74
N HIS A 508 2.51 -21.82 -19.33
CA HIS A 508 1.43 -20.84 -19.34
C HIS A 508 1.54 -19.80 -18.20
N LEU A 509 2.37 -20.05 -17.19
CA LEU A 509 2.59 -19.12 -16.08
C LEU A 509 3.47 -17.92 -16.48
N ARG A 510 3.49 -16.90 -15.62
CA ARG A 510 4.28 -15.67 -15.79
C ARG A 510 5.03 -15.33 -14.51
N PRO A 511 6.23 -14.72 -14.59
CA PRO A 511 6.88 -14.15 -13.41
C PRO A 511 6.07 -12.92 -12.96
N GLY A 512 5.64 -12.89 -11.71
CA GLY A 512 4.83 -11.79 -11.19
C GLY A 512 3.45 -11.72 -11.88
N THR A 513 2.43 -12.03 -11.17
CA THR A 513 1.07 -12.28 -11.69
C THR A 513 0.24 -11.05 -11.99
N TYR A 514 0.83 -9.84 -11.90
CA TYR A 514 0.06 -8.60 -11.89
C TYR A 514 -0.17 -7.99 -13.27
N ASP A 515 0.45 -8.54 -14.31
CA ASP A 515 0.33 -8.02 -15.67
C ASP A 515 0.10 -9.15 -16.66
N ILE A 516 -1.10 -9.16 -17.25
CA ILE A 516 -1.46 -10.15 -18.28
C ILE A 516 -0.59 -10.01 -19.53
N THR A 517 0.04 -8.86 -19.76
CA THR A 517 0.97 -8.62 -20.85
C THR A 517 2.39 -9.10 -20.56
N ALA A 518 2.71 -9.46 -19.30
CA ALA A 518 3.99 -10.03 -18.94
C ALA A 518 4.25 -11.33 -19.72
N MET A 519 5.50 -11.55 -20.11
CA MET A 519 5.89 -12.68 -20.92
C MET A 519 5.68 -14.00 -20.16
N ARG A 520 5.09 -14.98 -20.81
CA ARG A 520 4.89 -16.33 -20.26
C ARG A 520 6.22 -17.09 -20.24
N TYR A 521 6.36 -18.07 -19.34
CA TYR A 521 7.56 -18.88 -19.25
C TYR A 521 7.90 -19.64 -20.54
N ASP A 522 6.89 -20.07 -21.32
CA ASP A 522 7.09 -20.72 -22.61
C ASP A 522 7.55 -19.74 -23.73
N LYS A 523 7.44 -18.44 -23.49
CA LYS A 523 7.85 -17.37 -24.43
C LYS A 523 9.07 -16.59 -23.95
N ASP A 524 9.51 -16.82 -22.70
CA ASP A 524 10.66 -16.14 -22.10
C ASP A 524 11.94 -17.00 -22.21
N PRO A 525 12.86 -16.67 -23.14
CA PRO A 525 14.11 -17.44 -23.29
C PRO A 525 15.06 -17.32 -22.10
N GLN A 526 14.96 -16.23 -21.34
CA GLN A 526 15.87 -15.92 -20.22
C GLN A 526 15.45 -16.67 -18.96
N PHE A 527 14.16 -16.81 -18.70
CA PHE A 527 13.61 -17.45 -17.50
C PHE A 527 14.22 -18.84 -17.25
N LEU A 528 14.32 -19.67 -18.26
CA LEU A 528 14.86 -21.03 -18.12
C LEU A 528 16.38 -21.08 -17.98
N LYS A 529 17.11 -20.05 -18.45
CA LYS A 529 18.56 -19.93 -18.24
C LYS A 529 18.86 -19.54 -16.81
N ASP A 530 18.10 -18.59 -16.27
CA ASP A 530 18.30 -18.12 -14.90
C ASP A 530 18.01 -19.21 -13.86
N ILE A 531 17.02 -20.07 -14.13
CA ILE A 531 16.69 -21.21 -13.28
C ILE A 531 17.78 -22.28 -13.31
N SER A 532 18.33 -22.60 -14.49
CA SER A 532 19.38 -23.62 -14.60
C SER A 532 20.71 -23.19 -13.96
N SER A 533 20.90 -21.90 -13.71
CA SER A 533 22.08 -21.32 -13.09
C SER A 533 21.95 -21.09 -11.57
N SER A 534 20.75 -21.14 -11.02
CA SER A 534 20.49 -20.90 -9.59
C SER A 534 20.34 -22.23 -8.83
N ASN A 535 21.24 -22.46 -7.85
CA ASN A 535 21.10 -23.55 -6.88
C ASN A 535 19.96 -23.25 -5.90
N TYR A 536 18.74 -23.59 -6.26
CA TYR A 536 17.62 -23.55 -5.33
C TYR A 536 17.69 -24.74 -4.38
N HIS A 537 18.19 -24.53 -3.17
CA HIS A 537 18.06 -25.50 -2.08
C HIS A 537 16.70 -25.36 -1.40
N ILE A 538 15.79 -26.28 -1.68
CA ILE A 538 14.57 -26.46 -0.87
C ILE A 538 14.97 -27.32 0.33
N GLN A 539 14.79 -26.79 1.54
CA GLN A 539 14.90 -27.60 2.75
C GLN A 539 13.70 -28.56 2.79
N ASN A 540 13.95 -29.82 2.45
CA ASN A 540 12.98 -30.90 2.68
C ASN A 540 12.90 -31.15 4.20
N HIS A 541 11.86 -30.70 4.84
CA HIS A 541 11.49 -31.18 6.16
C HIS A 541 10.85 -32.57 5.99
N GLU A 542 11.58 -33.63 6.38
CA GLU A 542 10.99 -34.95 6.55
C GLU A 542 9.88 -34.86 7.60
N ILE A 543 8.70 -35.33 7.22
CA ILE A 543 7.55 -35.41 8.13
C ILE A 543 7.88 -36.52 9.12
N SER A 544 8.17 -36.16 10.37
CA SER A 544 8.21 -37.13 11.44
C SER A 544 6.80 -37.70 11.61
N LYS A 545 6.69 -39.02 11.75
CA LYS A 545 5.39 -39.75 11.87
C LYS A 545 4.67 -39.52 13.20
N ASP A 546 5.21 -38.67 14.05
CA ASP A 546 4.67 -38.44 15.39
C ASP A 546 3.84 -37.17 15.44
N PHE A 547 2.59 -37.28 15.02
CA PHE A 547 1.55 -36.30 15.34
C PHE A 547 0.89 -36.70 16.67
N ASP A 548 1.46 -36.27 17.79
CA ASP A 548 0.73 -36.29 19.06
C ASP A 548 -0.25 -35.11 19.08
N ILE A 549 -1.46 -35.38 18.67
CA ILE A 549 -2.60 -34.48 18.89
C ILE A 549 -3.29 -34.97 20.16
N ASN A 550 -3.07 -34.27 21.25
CA ASN A 550 -3.84 -34.49 22.47
C ASN A 550 -5.25 -33.89 22.28
N LEU A 551 -6.26 -34.73 22.08
CA LEU A 551 -7.64 -34.34 21.78
C LEU A 551 -8.51 -34.26 23.03
N ASP A 552 -7.97 -34.34 24.25
CA ASP A 552 -8.71 -34.25 25.51
C ASP A 552 -9.13 -32.79 25.85
#